data_82e8b866bf781d065e9070acd1dd1a03
#
_entry.id   82e8b866bf781d065e9070acd1dd1a03
#
_cell.length_a   1.000
_cell.length_b   1.000
_cell.length_c   1.000
_cell.angle_alpha   90.00
_cell.angle_beta   90.00
_cell.angle_gamma   90.00
#
_symmetry.space_group_name_H-M   'P 1'
#
loop_
_entity.id
_entity.type
_entity.pdbx_description
1 polymer ?
#
loop_
_entity_poly.entity_id
_entity_poly.type
_entity_poly.pdbx_seq_one_letter_code
_entity_poly.pdbx_strand_id
1 'polypeptide(L)'
;MQIQFKLAAFGAALLLAANACVTVSCDKEDNPKPQAVKLKTEALAGTYVVSQRLSVKMFGQEAVMGTVKDHKMKMVPVTDSTVDITAEAYDIDLVAGAPFSSTAQKGYTLKGVKAVKTGEKDFVLSGKVKADAEFQMVPLKQKKEEMPYRVFPATEYTVAGTVKDGVLELEYSLQPGKMPFPLTYVFNGKRA
;
A
#
# COMPACT_ATOMS: atom_id res chain seq x y z
N MET A 1 49.44 -29.63 -3.50
CA MET A 1 48.40 -29.93 -4.51
C MET A 1 47.70 -28.62 -4.85
N GLN A 2 48.21 -27.94 -5.87
CA GLN A 2 47.71 -26.62 -6.29
C GLN A 2 46.71 -26.83 -7.43
N ILE A 3 45.51 -26.32 -7.26
CA ILE A 3 44.49 -26.31 -8.30
C ILE A 3 44.40 -24.87 -8.84
N GLN A 4 44.85 -24.69 -10.07
CA GLN A 4 44.77 -23.44 -10.80
C GLN A 4 43.38 -23.35 -11.48
N PHE A 5 42.64 -22.28 -11.21
CA PHE A 5 41.46 -21.92 -11.99
C PHE A 5 41.83 -21.01 -13.15
N LYS A 6 41.57 -21.48 -14.35
CA LYS A 6 41.75 -20.71 -15.62
C LYS A 6 40.64 -19.67 -15.75
N LEU A 7 41.00 -18.40 -15.87
CA LEU A 7 40.15 -17.33 -16.35
C LEU A 7 39.93 -17.50 -17.87
N ALA A 8 38.68 -17.58 -18.28
CA ALA A 8 38.30 -17.45 -19.69
C ALA A 8 37.79 -16.01 -19.92
N ALA A 9 38.57 -15.27 -20.69
CA ALA A 9 38.17 -13.96 -21.20
C ALA A 9 37.25 -14.12 -22.39
N PHE A 10 36.06 -13.53 -22.35
CA PHE A 10 35.19 -13.38 -23.54
C PHE A 10 35.33 -11.97 -24.08
N GLY A 11 35.77 -11.91 -25.34
CA GLY A 11 36.08 -10.69 -26.05
C GLY A 11 34.84 -9.91 -26.48
N ALA A 12 34.99 -8.61 -26.42
CA ALA A 12 34.06 -7.64 -26.98
C ALA A 12 34.20 -7.60 -28.51
N ALA A 13 33.11 -7.86 -29.20
CA ALA A 13 33.01 -7.60 -30.64
C ALA A 13 32.37 -6.24 -30.87
N LEU A 14 33.22 -5.28 -31.30
CA LEU A 14 32.81 -3.95 -31.73
C LEU A 14 32.38 -4.03 -33.19
N LEU A 15 31.12 -3.88 -33.52
CA LEU A 15 30.63 -3.70 -34.88
C LEU A 15 30.37 -2.24 -35.16
N LEU A 16 31.29 -1.62 -35.85
CA LEU A 16 31.12 -0.33 -36.54
C LEU A 16 30.26 -0.58 -37.79
N ALA A 17 29.05 -0.01 -37.81
CA ALA A 17 28.26 0.10 -39.03
C ALA A 17 28.32 1.53 -39.54
N ALA A 18 28.71 1.64 -40.80
CA ALA A 18 29.01 2.87 -41.54
C ALA A 18 27.76 3.75 -41.76
N ASN A 19 27.99 5.05 -41.68
CA ASN A 19 27.05 6.10 -42.11
C ASN A 19 26.79 6.02 -43.61
N ALA A 20 25.52 5.79 -43.97
CA ALA A 20 25.01 6.17 -45.27
C ALA A 20 24.05 7.35 -45.09
N CYS A 21 24.52 8.55 -45.43
CA CYS A 21 23.67 9.73 -45.58
C CYS A 21 22.73 9.50 -46.75
N VAL A 22 21.45 9.22 -46.44
CA VAL A 22 20.36 9.36 -47.40
C VAL A 22 19.59 10.62 -46.98
N THR A 23 19.75 11.69 -47.75
CA THR A 23 18.86 12.85 -47.70
C THR A 23 17.49 12.45 -48.23
N VAL A 24 16.54 12.22 -47.35
CA VAL A 24 15.13 12.06 -47.69
C VAL A 24 14.38 13.30 -47.18
N SER A 25 13.71 13.91 -48.14
CA SER A 25 12.77 15.02 -48.06
C SER A 25 11.87 15.00 -46.82
N CYS A 26 11.71 16.18 -46.20
CA CYS A 26 10.75 16.42 -45.12
C CYS A 26 9.33 16.26 -45.61
N ASP A 27 8.73 15.11 -45.43
CA ASP A 27 7.31 14.96 -45.24
C ASP A 27 7.06 14.89 -43.73
N LYS A 28 6.23 15.81 -43.26
CA LYS A 28 5.74 15.84 -41.87
C LYS A 28 4.84 14.64 -41.65
N GLU A 29 5.44 13.51 -41.30
CA GLU A 29 4.66 12.44 -40.67
C GLU A 29 4.35 12.89 -39.22
N ASP A 30 3.07 13.24 -39.02
CA ASP A 30 2.47 13.35 -37.70
C ASP A 30 2.67 11.99 -36.98
N ASN A 31 3.78 11.88 -36.25
CA ASN A 31 4.05 10.74 -35.40
C ASN A 31 3.00 10.76 -34.27
N PRO A 32 2.02 9.84 -34.24
CA PRO A 32 0.98 9.88 -33.22
C PRO A 32 1.67 9.78 -31.88
N LYS A 33 1.52 10.83 -31.05
CA LYS A 33 1.99 10.79 -29.67
C LYS A 33 1.52 9.50 -29.03
N PRO A 34 2.38 8.73 -28.32
CA PRO A 34 1.97 7.52 -27.63
C PRO A 34 0.75 7.85 -26.76
N GLN A 35 -0.42 7.33 -27.12
CA GLN A 35 -1.58 7.46 -26.26
C GLN A 35 -1.29 6.69 -24.99
N ALA A 36 -1.29 7.40 -23.86
CA ALA A 36 -1.14 6.77 -22.57
C ALA A 36 -2.24 5.72 -22.41
N VAL A 37 -1.84 4.45 -22.29
CA VAL A 37 -2.78 3.34 -22.08
C VAL A 37 -3.47 3.57 -20.76
N LYS A 38 -4.77 3.85 -20.79
CA LYS A 38 -5.56 4.11 -19.59
C LYS A 38 -5.81 2.78 -18.86
N LEU A 39 -5.29 2.66 -17.63
CA LEU A 39 -5.48 1.47 -16.82
C LEU A 39 -6.95 1.29 -16.44
N LYS A 40 -7.41 0.04 -16.36
CA LYS A 40 -8.77 -0.28 -15.86
C LYS A 40 -8.98 0.21 -14.42
N THR A 41 -7.91 0.23 -13.63
CA THR A 41 -7.90 0.70 -12.24
C THR A 41 -7.79 2.23 -12.11
N GLU A 42 -7.65 2.98 -13.21
CA GLU A 42 -7.52 4.45 -13.21
C GLU A 42 -8.64 5.14 -12.44
N ALA A 43 -9.83 4.58 -12.49
CA ALA A 43 -10.98 5.08 -11.75
C ALA A 43 -10.81 5.03 -10.21
N LEU A 44 -9.82 4.29 -9.68
CA LEU A 44 -9.49 4.24 -8.25
C LEU A 44 -8.49 5.33 -7.82
N ALA A 45 -7.81 5.98 -8.78
CA ALA A 45 -6.80 6.99 -8.48
C ALA A 45 -7.37 8.14 -7.66
N GLY A 46 -6.67 8.53 -6.60
CA GLY A 46 -7.03 9.71 -5.82
C GLY A 46 -6.82 9.55 -4.32
N THR A 47 -7.19 10.61 -3.61
CA THR A 47 -7.20 10.65 -2.15
C THR A 47 -8.62 10.40 -1.66
N TYR A 48 -8.74 9.57 -0.63
CA TYR A 48 -9.98 9.27 0.07
C TYR A 48 -9.89 9.83 1.48
N VAL A 49 -10.91 10.54 1.91
CA VAL A 49 -11.07 10.99 3.30
C VAL A 49 -11.97 9.99 3.99
N VAL A 50 -11.44 9.33 5.00
CA VAL A 50 -12.08 8.17 5.65
C VAL A 50 -12.16 8.33 7.16
N SER A 51 -13.14 7.70 7.77
CA SER A 51 -13.13 7.37 9.18
C SER A 51 -12.45 6.02 9.34
N GLN A 52 -11.44 5.93 10.20
CA GLN A 52 -10.72 4.71 10.54
C GLN A 52 -11.14 4.22 11.91
N ARG A 53 -11.56 2.98 12.01
CA ARG A 53 -11.86 2.29 13.26
C ARG A 53 -10.82 1.19 13.48
N LEU A 54 -10.20 1.20 14.67
CA LEU A 54 -9.33 0.12 15.14
C LEU A 54 -10.11 -0.80 16.06
N SER A 55 -10.05 -2.09 15.81
CA SER A 55 -10.62 -3.12 16.67
C SER A 55 -9.68 -4.30 16.86
N VAL A 56 -9.95 -5.09 17.89
CA VAL A 56 -9.29 -6.36 18.19
C VAL A 56 -10.37 -7.44 18.32
N LYS A 57 -10.17 -8.56 17.68
CA LYS A 57 -11.07 -9.71 17.82
C LYS A 57 -10.53 -10.67 18.88
N MET A 58 -11.20 -10.73 20.03
CA MET A 58 -10.84 -11.61 21.16
C MET A 58 -12.00 -12.56 21.44
N PHE A 59 -11.71 -13.87 21.55
CA PHE A 59 -12.72 -14.90 21.89
C PHE A 59 -13.99 -14.85 21.03
N GLY A 60 -13.84 -14.50 19.75
CA GLY A 60 -14.97 -14.39 18.82
C GLY A 60 -15.77 -13.08 18.89
N GLN A 61 -15.45 -12.19 19.82
CA GLN A 61 -16.07 -10.87 19.95
C GLN A 61 -15.12 -9.79 19.44
N GLU A 62 -15.68 -8.79 18.74
CA GLU A 62 -14.95 -7.61 18.29
C GLU A 62 -15.02 -6.53 19.36
N ALA A 63 -13.86 -6.07 19.83
CA ALA A 63 -13.74 -4.94 20.72
C ALA A 63 -13.18 -3.75 19.96
N VAL A 64 -13.96 -2.66 19.84
CA VAL A 64 -13.51 -1.40 19.25
C VAL A 64 -12.55 -0.73 20.23
N MET A 65 -11.36 -0.44 19.76
CA MET A 65 -10.29 0.17 20.55
C MET A 65 -10.23 1.69 20.40
N GLY A 66 -10.58 2.21 19.22
CA GLY A 66 -10.56 3.64 18.95
C GLY A 66 -10.96 3.98 17.51
N THR A 67 -11.16 5.27 17.25
CA THR A 67 -11.54 5.77 15.93
C THR A 67 -10.81 7.07 15.61
N VAL A 68 -10.33 7.20 14.37
CA VAL A 68 -9.80 8.44 13.79
C VAL A 68 -10.76 8.95 12.74
N LYS A 69 -11.06 10.25 12.74
CA LYS A 69 -11.83 10.92 11.69
C LYS A 69 -10.88 11.62 10.72
N ASP A 70 -11.38 11.87 9.51
CA ASP A 70 -10.69 12.66 8.47
C ASP A 70 -9.28 12.13 8.12
N HIS A 71 -9.08 10.82 8.31
CA HIS A 71 -7.85 10.15 7.93
C HIS A 71 -7.75 10.06 6.41
N LYS A 72 -6.56 10.28 5.85
CA LYS A 72 -6.37 10.27 4.40
C LYS A 72 -5.70 8.99 3.95
N MET A 73 -6.27 8.44 2.89
CA MET A 73 -5.72 7.30 2.16
C MET A 73 -5.59 7.66 0.69
N LYS A 74 -4.45 7.34 0.07
CA LYS A 74 -4.21 7.56 -1.35
C LYS A 74 -4.17 6.23 -2.07
N MET A 75 -4.90 6.12 -3.18
CA MET A 75 -4.81 4.98 -4.09
C MET A 75 -4.11 5.39 -5.37
N VAL A 76 -3.14 4.56 -5.79
CA VAL A 76 -2.37 4.75 -7.01
C VAL A 76 -2.51 3.49 -7.87
N PRO A 77 -3.14 3.57 -9.05
CA PRO A 77 -3.16 2.49 -10.03
C PRO A 77 -1.75 2.07 -10.44
N VAL A 78 -1.49 0.75 -10.43
CA VAL A 78 -0.19 0.19 -10.84
C VAL A 78 -0.31 -0.63 -12.11
N THR A 79 -1.36 -1.47 -12.17
CA THR A 79 -1.70 -2.28 -13.35
C THR A 79 -3.20 -2.26 -13.57
N ASP A 80 -3.69 -2.95 -14.60
CA ASP A 80 -5.12 -3.14 -14.85
C ASP A 80 -5.88 -3.85 -13.72
N SER A 81 -5.17 -4.47 -12.78
CA SER A 81 -5.74 -5.30 -11.73
C SER A 81 -5.13 -5.09 -10.34
N THR A 82 -4.22 -4.12 -10.18
CA THR A 82 -3.60 -3.82 -8.89
C THR A 82 -3.47 -2.33 -8.63
N VAL A 83 -3.55 -1.98 -7.35
CA VAL A 83 -3.34 -0.62 -6.83
C VAL A 83 -2.41 -0.64 -5.63
N ASP A 84 -1.68 0.45 -5.42
CA ASP A 84 -0.99 0.73 -4.17
C ASP A 84 -1.89 1.60 -3.30
N ILE A 85 -1.99 1.26 -2.02
CA ILE A 85 -2.78 2.00 -1.03
C ILE A 85 -1.84 2.56 0.01
N THR A 86 -1.72 3.88 0.08
CA THR A 86 -0.92 4.60 1.08
C THR A 86 -1.85 5.22 2.11
N ALA A 87 -1.63 4.93 3.38
CA ALA A 87 -2.30 5.55 4.51
C ALA A 87 -1.34 6.53 5.20
N GLU A 88 -1.84 7.69 5.63
CA GLU A 88 -1.08 8.65 6.44
C GLU A 88 -0.81 8.08 7.85
N ALA A 89 0.11 8.71 8.58
CA ALA A 89 0.30 8.42 9.99
C ALA A 89 -0.96 8.80 10.79
N TYR A 90 -1.23 8.05 11.84
CA TYR A 90 -2.31 8.36 12.75
C TYR A 90 -1.90 8.17 14.21
N ASP A 91 -2.71 8.76 15.07
CA ASP A 91 -2.63 8.67 16.50
C ASP A 91 -4.05 8.52 17.07
N ILE A 92 -4.26 7.50 17.89
CA ILE A 92 -5.57 7.15 18.44
C ILE A 92 -5.46 7.08 19.96
N ASP A 93 -6.29 7.86 20.66
CA ASP A 93 -6.61 7.60 22.06
C ASP A 93 -7.53 6.37 22.15
N LEU A 94 -7.16 5.41 22.96
CA LEU A 94 -7.90 4.19 23.10
C LEU A 94 -9.05 4.34 24.10
N VAL A 95 -10.09 3.55 23.89
CA VAL A 95 -11.27 3.56 24.78
C VAL A 95 -10.93 3.13 26.19
N ALA A 96 -11.72 3.56 27.16
CA ALA A 96 -11.58 3.15 28.55
C ALA A 96 -11.65 1.63 28.71
N GLY A 97 -10.72 1.09 29.50
CA GLY A 97 -10.57 -0.36 29.70
C GLY A 97 -9.58 -1.05 28.73
N ALA A 98 -9.06 -0.34 27.75
CA ALA A 98 -7.96 -0.83 26.94
C ALA A 98 -6.67 -0.95 27.80
N PRO A 99 -5.75 -1.88 27.49
CA PRO A 99 -4.50 -2.04 28.23
C PRO A 99 -3.49 -0.92 27.94
N PHE A 100 -3.76 -0.07 26.96
CA PHE A 100 -2.97 1.07 26.54
C PHE A 100 -3.83 2.32 26.54
N SER A 101 -3.22 3.49 26.76
CA SER A 101 -3.90 4.80 26.70
C SER A 101 -4.06 5.30 25.27
N SER A 102 -3.05 5.05 24.42
CA SER A 102 -3.07 5.45 23.02
C SER A 102 -2.22 4.50 22.16
N THR A 103 -2.45 4.53 20.86
CA THR A 103 -1.58 3.92 19.86
C THR A 103 -1.40 4.86 18.69
N ALA A 104 -0.20 4.88 18.13
CA ALA A 104 0.11 5.60 16.90
C ALA A 104 0.76 4.66 15.90
N GLN A 105 0.52 4.88 14.62
CA GLN A 105 1.17 4.17 13.53
C GLN A 105 1.72 5.18 12.54
N LYS A 106 2.95 4.97 12.06
CA LYS A 106 3.50 5.77 10.96
C LYS A 106 2.81 5.43 9.66
N GLY A 107 2.87 6.35 8.71
CA GLY A 107 2.34 6.13 7.37
C GLY A 107 2.99 4.92 6.71
N TYR A 108 2.20 4.17 5.94
CA TYR A 108 2.62 2.94 5.27
C TYR A 108 1.98 2.84 3.89
N THR A 109 2.54 1.95 3.06
CA THR A 109 2.00 1.66 1.73
C THR A 109 1.82 0.15 1.56
N LEU A 110 0.59 -0.26 1.25
CA LEU A 110 0.24 -1.63 0.86
C LEU A 110 0.39 -1.71 -0.66
N LYS A 111 1.43 -2.39 -1.15
CA LYS A 111 1.75 -2.48 -2.57
C LYS A 111 1.06 -3.66 -3.23
N GLY A 112 0.53 -3.44 -4.44
CA GLY A 112 -0.01 -4.52 -5.27
C GLY A 112 -1.31 -5.13 -4.76
N VAL A 113 -2.14 -4.37 -4.05
CA VAL A 113 -3.48 -4.82 -3.65
C VAL A 113 -4.30 -5.11 -4.91
N LYS A 114 -4.89 -6.30 -4.99
CA LYS A 114 -5.69 -6.72 -6.14
C LYS A 114 -6.98 -5.89 -6.20
N ALA A 115 -7.29 -5.37 -7.38
CA ALA A 115 -8.48 -4.61 -7.68
C ALA A 115 -9.21 -5.22 -8.86
N VAL A 116 -10.41 -5.74 -8.64
CA VAL A 116 -11.26 -6.35 -9.67
C VAL A 116 -12.41 -5.40 -9.97
N LYS A 117 -12.49 -4.97 -11.22
CA LYS A 117 -13.59 -4.11 -11.69
C LYS A 117 -14.89 -4.92 -11.75
N THR A 118 -15.95 -4.45 -11.12
CA THR A 118 -17.27 -5.11 -11.06
C THR A 118 -18.39 -4.27 -11.68
N GLY A 119 -18.17 -2.98 -11.91
CA GLY A 119 -19.05 -2.04 -12.56
C GLY A 119 -18.28 -0.95 -13.27
N GLU A 120 -18.92 0.09 -13.75
CA GLU A 120 -18.23 1.17 -14.46
C GLU A 120 -17.20 1.87 -13.56
N LYS A 121 -17.58 2.16 -12.32
CA LYS A 121 -16.74 2.79 -11.28
C LYS A 121 -16.61 1.94 -10.02
N ASP A 122 -17.04 0.68 -10.07
CA ASP A 122 -17.09 -0.21 -8.94
C ASP A 122 -15.96 -1.23 -8.97
N PHE A 123 -15.36 -1.46 -7.81
CA PHE A 123 -14.22 -2.37 -7.65
C PHE A 123 -14.34 -3.17 -6.35
N VAL A 124 -13.86 -4.39 -6.39
CA VAL A 124 -13.56 -5.22 -5.21
C VAL A 124 -12.06 -5.22 -4.99
N LEU A 125 -11.64 -4.85 -3.78
CA LEU A 125 -10.25 -4.85 -3.33
C LEU A 125 -10.00 -6.09 -2.49
N SER A 126 -8.88 -6.79 -2.71
CA SER A 126 -8.54 -7.97 -1.93
C SER A 126 -7.06 -8.31 -2.02
N GLY A 127 -6.57 -9.08 -1.07
CA GLY A 127 -5.24 -9.67 -1.14
C GLY A 127 -4.56 -9.82 0.20
N LYS A 128 -3.41 -10.51 0.15
CA LYS A 128 -2.44 -10.58 1.22
C LYS A 128 -1.18 -9.90 0.74
N VAL A 129 -0.82 -8.81 1.39
CA VAL A 129 0.34 -7.99 1.02
C VAL A 129 1.25 -7.81 2.22
N LYS A 130 2.54 -7.63 1.99
CA LYS A 130 3.51 -7.41 3.06
C LYS A 130 3.97 -5.96 3.06
N ALA A 131 3.97 -5.35 4.23
CA ALA A 131 4.53 -4.03 4.46
C ALA A 131 5.12 -3.96 5.87
N ASP A 132 6.04 -3.03 6.09
CA ASP A 132 6.52 -2.77 7.43
C ASP A 132 5.42 -2.06 8.23
N ALA A 133 5.20 -2.52 9.45
CA ALA A 133 4.28 -1.92 10.40
C ALA A 133 5.09 -1.25 11.51
N GLU A 134 4.94 0.06 11.67
CA GLU A 134 5.68 0.82 12.68
C GLU A 134 4.70 1.47 13.67
N PHE A 135 4.65 0.89 14.88
CA PHE A 135 3.71 1.26 15.93
C PHE A 135 4.39 1.84 17.17
N GLN A 136 3.73 2.79 17.77
CA GLN A 136 3.95 3.23 19.13
C GLN A 136 2.72 2.85 19.96
N MET A 137 2.91 2.11 21.04
CA MET A 137 1.84 1.73 21.98
C MET A 137 2.21 2.31 23.34
N VAL A 138 1.32 3.12 23.89
CA VAL A 138 1.54 3.82 25.15
C VAL A 138 0.80 3.09 26.27
N PRO A 139 1.48 2.36 27.18
CA PRO A 139 0.85 1.73 28.32
C PRO A 139 0.15 2.74 29.23
N LEU A 140 -0.86 2.30 29.97
CA LEU A 140 -1.48 3.11 31.01
C LEU A 140 -0.42 3.64 31.98
N LYS A 141 -0.52 4.92 32.36
CA LYS A 141 0.39 5.61 33.28
C LYS A 141 1.80 5.91 32.72
N GLN A 142 2.07 5.65 31.47
CA GLN A 142 3.31 6.08 30.81
C GLN A 142 3.04 7.26 29.88
N LYS A 143 4.09 8.07 29.64
CA LYS A 143 4.01 9.21 28.74
C LYS A 143 4.37 8.78 27.32
N LYS A 144 3.68 9.33 26.35
CA LYS A 144 3.86 9.03 24.94
C LYS A 144 5.27 9.33 24.45
N GLU A 145 5.86 10.43 24.92
CA GLU A 145 7.19 10.88 24.53
C GLU A 145 8.30 9.91 24.97
N GLU A 146 8.02 9.08 25.98
CA GLU A 146 8.96 8.08 26.50
C GLU A 146 8.88 6.74 25.77
N MET A 147 7.88 6.55 24.92
CA MET A 147 7.64 5.28 24.23
C MET A 147 8.22 5.30 22.81
N PRO A 148 9.13 4.36 22.48
CA PRO A 148 9.65 4.28 21.12
C PRO A 148 8.65 3.65 20.15
N TYR A 149 8.74 4.04 18.88
CA TYR A 149 8.14 3.26 17.81
C TYR A 149 8.86 1.92 17.66
N ARG A 150 8.10 0.87 17.42
CA ARG A 150 8.61 -0.48 17.14
C ARG A 150 8.27 -0.85 15.71
N VAL A 151 9.30 -1.28 14.98
CA VAL A 151 9.15 -1.75 13.60
C VAL A 151 8.90 -3.26 13.60
N PHE A 152 7.89 -3.69 12.87
CA PHE A 152 7.56 -5.08 12.58
C PHE A 152 7.70 -5.28 11.07
N PRO A 153 8.88 -5.75 10.60
CA PRO A 153 9.16 -5.82 9.18
C PRO A 153 8.32 -6.90 8.50
N ALA A 154 7.99 -6.66 7.23
CA ALA A 154 7.28 -7.60 6.38
C ALA A 154 6.01 -8.19 7.00
N THR A 155 5.31 -7.41 7.82
CA THR A 155 4.02 -7.82 8.40
C THR A 155 3.01 -8.07 7.28
N GLU A 156 2.28 -9.20 7.35
CA GLU A 156 1.23 -9.53 6.40
C GLU A 156 -0.05 -8.76 6.74
N TYR A 157 -0.58 -8.06 5.74
CA TYR A 157 -1.89 -7.40 5.77
C TYR A 157 -2.85 -8.22 4.90
N THR A 158 -3.93 -8.69 5.49
CA THR A 158 -5.05 -9.30 4.75
C THR A 158 -6.06 -8.20 4.46
N VAL A 159 -6.24 -7.88 3.18
CA VAL A 159 -7.04 -6.75 2.70
C VAL A 159 -8.32 -7.26 2.06
N ALA A 160 -9.45 -6.65 2.41
CA ALA A 160 -10.75 -6.84 1.77
C ALA A 160 -11.50 -5.51 1.72
N GLY A 161 -12.20 -5.21 0.62
CA GLY A 161 -12.95 -3.97 0.53
C GLY A 161 -13.65 -3.76 -0.80
N THR A 162 -14.34 -2.65 -0.91
CA THR A 162 -15.02 -2.21 -2.13
C THR A 162 -14.83 -0.71 -2.33
N VAL A 163 -14.79 -0.30 -3.58
CA VAL A 163 -15.04 1.08 -3.97
C VAL A 163 -16.26 1.09 -4.86
N LYS A 164 -17.29 1.84 -4.50
CA LYS A 164 -18.53 1.98 -5.26
C LYS A 164 -18.84 3.46 -5.45
N ASP A 165 -18.85 3.90 -6.71
CA ASP A 165 -19.09 5.29 -7.07
C ASP A 165 -18.28 6.30 -6.20
N GLY A 166 -17.01 6.00 -5.97
CA GLY A 166 -16.10 6.83 -5.17
C GLY A 166 -16.23 6.69 -3.65
N VAL A 167 -17.14 5.85 -3.16
CA VAL A 167 -17.24 5.49 -1.74
C VAL A 167 -16.34 4.28 -1.47
N LEU A 168 -15.42 4.42 -0.52
CA LEU A 168 -14.50 3.37 -0.07
C LEU A 168 -15.03 2.72 1.21
N GLU A 169 -15.14 1.41 1.17
CA GLU A 169 -15.25 0.54 2.35
C GLU A 169 -14.07 -0.42 2.32
N LEU A 170 -13.15 -0.31 3.25
CA LEU A 170 -11.93 -1.11 3.29
C LEU A 170 -11.72 -1.67 4.69
N GLU A 171 -11.40 -2.94 4.76
CA GLU A 171 -10.96 -3.61 5.96
C GLU A 171 -9.61 -4.25 5.71
N TYR A 172 -8.72 -4.16 6.66
CA TYR A 172 -7.57 -5.03 6.70
C TYR A 172 -7.24 -5.49 8.12
N SER A 173 -6.68 -6.66 8.21
CA SER A 173 -6.17 -7.22 9.46
C SER A 173 -4.68 -7.51 9.35
N LEU A 174 -3.97 -7.33 10.44
CA LEU A 174 -2.56 -7.65 10.59
C LEU A 174 -2.26 -8.12 12.01
N GLN A 175 -1.23 -8.93 12.15
CA GLN A 175 -0.75 -9.39 13.45
C GLN A 175 0.75 -9.12 13.56
N PRO A 176 1.15 -7.93 14.07
CA PRO A 176 2.55 -7.56 14.19
C PRO A 176 3.27 -8.41 15.23
N GLY A 177 4.37 -9.03 14.83
CA GLY A 177 5.21 -9.83 15.73
C GLY A 177 4.46 -10.98 16.42
N LYS A 178 4.56 -11.02 17.76
CA LYS A 178 3.92 -12.05 18.59
C LYS A 178 2.67 -11.53 19.32
N MET A 179 1.96 -10.58 18.74
CA MET A 179 0.71 -10.11 19.34
C MET A 179 -0.29 -11.28 19.44
N PRO A 180 -1.00 -11.41 20.57
CA PRO A 180 -1.89 -12.57 20.80
C PRO A 180 -3.14 -12.53 19.90
N PHE A 181 -3.52 -11.36 19.41
CA PHE A 181 -4.69 -11.16 18.58
C PHE A 181 -4.36 -10.26 17.39
N PRO A 182 -5.01 -10.48 16.22
CA PRO A 182 -4.88 -9.56 15.10
C PRO A 182 -5.54 -8.22 15.40
N LEU A 183 -4.95 -7.16 14.89
CA LEU A 183 -5.55 -5.84 14.79
C LEU A 183 -6.38 -5.79 13.52
N THR A 184 -7.59 -5.27 13.62
CA THR A 184 -8.48 -5.05 12.48
C THR A 184 -8.74 -3.57 12.33
N TYR A 185 -8.57 -3.07 11.12
CA TYR A 185 -8.82 -1.68 10.73
C TYR A 185 -9.93 -1.65 9.71
N VAL A 186 -10.94 -0.83 9.98
CA VAL A 186 -12.06 -0.59 9.07
C VAL A 186 -12.07 0.88 8.67
N PHE A 187 -12.07 1.13 7.38
CA PHE A 187 -12.08 2.47 6.79
C PHE A 187 -13.35 2.66 5.98
N ASN A 188 -14.06 3.74 6.28
CA ASN A 188 -15.26 4.12 5.55
C ASN A 188 -15.15 5.59 5.16
N GLY A 189 -15.29 5.90 3.89
CA GLY A 189 -15.18 7.27 3.43
C GLY A 189 -15.40 7.41 1.94
N LYS A 190 -15.01 8.54 1.40
CA LYS A 190 -15.21 8.85 -0.01
C LYS A 190 -14.00 9.60 -0.58
N ARG A 191 -13.91 9.57 -1.90
CA ARG A 191 -12.92 10.35 -2.63
C ARG A 191 -13.12 11.84 -2.34
N ALA A 192 -11.98 12.55 -2.09
CA ALA A 192 -11.91 13.98 -1.94
C ALA A 192 -12.14 14.71 -3.28
#